data_20ff50233bb1adec28e8350830553744
#
_entry.id   20ff50233bb1adec28e8350830553744
#
_cell.length_a   1.000
_cell.length_b   1.000
_cell.length_c   1.000
_cell.angle_alpha   90.00
_cell.angle_beta   90.00
_cell.angle_gamma   90.00
#
_symmetry.space_group_name_H-M   'P 1'
#
loop_
_entity.id
_entity.type
_entity.pdbx_description
1 polymer ?
#
loop_
_entity_poly.entity_id
_entity_poly.type
_entity_poly.pdbx_seq_one_letter_code
_entity_poly.pdbx_strand_id
1 'polypeptide(L)'
;MAKDFDLYRLPEEHEMLRESVRALAEAKIAPFAAAVDEEGRFPQEALDALVANDLHAVHVPESYGGAGADALATVIVIEEVARACGSSSLIPAVNKLGSLPVILSGSEELKKKYLGPLAKGDAMFSYCLSEPDAGSDAAGMKTRAVRDGDFWVLNGVKRWITNAGVSEYYTVMAVTDPEKRSKGISAFVVEKSDEGVSFGAPEKKLGIKGSPTREVYLDNVRIPADRMIGAEGTGFATAMKTLDHTRITIAAQALGIAQGALDYAKGYVQERKQ
;
A
#
# COMPACT_ATOMS: atom_id res chain seq x y z
N MET A 1 33.56 10.86 30.66
CA MET A 1 32.81 11.28 29.48
C MET A 1 31.99 10.10 29.02
N ALA A 2 30.69 10.13 29.27
CA ALA A 2 29.78 9.15 28.66
C ALA A 2 29.89 9.35 27.14
N LYS A 3 30.30 8.33 26.41
CA LYS A 3 30.16 8.33 24.94
C LYS A 3 28.66 8.45 24.69
N ASP A 4 28.23 9.54 24.09
CA ASP A 4 26.87 9.67 23.56
C ASP A 4 26.65 8.46 22.65
N PHE A 5 25.67 7.64 23.01
CA PHE A 5 25.32 6.42 22.27
C PHE A 5 24.39 6.85 21.13
N ASP A 6 25.00 7.36 20.07
CA ASP A 6 24.32 7.99 18.92
C ASP A 6 23.68 6.96 17.96
N LEU A 7 23.62 5.67 18.35
CA LEU A 7 23.19 4.58 17.48
C LEU A 7 21.72 4.69 16.99
N TYR A 8 20.90 5.43 17.72
CA TYR A 8 19.47 5.60 17.42
C TYR A 8 19.07 7.01 17.01
N ARG A 9 20.06 7.89 16.84
CA ARG A 9 19.81 9.23 16.37
C ARG A 9 19.61 9.23 14.87
N LEU A 10 18.51 9.85 14.43
CA LEU A 10 18.24 10.00 13.00
C LEU A 10 19.21 11.02 12.38
N PRO A 11 19.54 10.88 11.07
CA PRO A 11 20.15 11.96 10.32
C PRO A 11 19.29 13.24 10.39
N GLU A 12 19.93 14.41 10.32
CA GLU A 12 19.24 15.70 10.46
C GLU A 12 18.09 15.87 9.45
N GLU A 13 18.29 15.46 8.21
CA GLU A 13 17.26 15.49 7.17
C GLU A 13 16.03 14.64 7.51
N HIS A 14 16.22 13.48 8.14
CA HIS A 14 15.13 12.59 8.57
C HIS A 14 14.41 13.14 9.82
N GLU A 15 15.11 13.83 10.72
CA GLU A 15 14.46 14.55 11.83
C GLU A 15 13.62 15.72 11.32
N MET A 16 14.11 16.50 10.36
CA MET A 16 13.34 17.57 9.72
C MET A 16 12.10 17.03 9.02
N LEU A 17 12.24 15.90 8.31
CA LEU A 17 11.09 15.21 7.68
C LEU A 17 10.06 14.79 8.74
N ARG A 18 10.51 14.18 9.84
CA ARG A 18 9.64 13.76 10.96
C ARG A 18 8.84 14.93 11.51
N GLU A 19 9.50 16.04 11.80
CA GLU A 19 8.85 17.25 12.32
C GLU A 19 7.81 17.80 11.34
N SER A 20 8.17 17.86 10.05
CA SER A 20 7.29 18.37 9.00
C SER A 20 6.06 17.50 8.82
N VAL A 21 6.24 16.16 8.76
CA VAL A 21 5.13 15.21 8.61
C VAL A 21 4.23 15.22 9.84
N ARG A 22 4.81 15.29 11.04
CA ARG A 22 4.06 15.41 12.30
C ARG A 22 3.17 16.65 12.30
N ALA A 23 3.74 17.82 11.99
CA ALA A 23 2.99 19.07 11.94
C ALA A 23 1.85 19.00 10.90
N LEU A 24 2.10 18.43 9.72
CA LEU A 24 1.07 18.22 8.70
C LEU A 24 -0.03 17.29 9.22
N ALA A 25 0.35 16.14 9.80
CA ALA A 25 -0.61 15.15 10.29
C ALA A 25 -1.49 15.70 11.42
N GLU A 26 -0.91 16.45 12.35
CA GLU A 26 -1.66 17.13 13.43
C GLU A 26 -2.63 18.20 12.89
N ALA A 27 -2.20 18.98 11.89
CA ALA A 27 -3.01 20.06 11.35
C ALA A 27 -4.10 19.61 10.36
N LYS A 28 -3.84 18.56 9.55
CA LYS A 28 -4.66 18.21 8.39
C LYS A 28 -5.27 16.81 8.45
N ILE A 29 -4.81 15.92 9.32
CA ILE A 29 -5.27 14.52 9.40
C ILE A 29 -5.97 14.26 10.74
N ALA A 30 -5.34 14.59 11.85
CA ALA A 30 -5.89 14.35 13.19
C ALA A 30 -7.30 14.90 13.40
N PRO A 31 -7.69 16.10 12.91
CA PRO A 31 -9.04 16.63 13.09
C PRO A 31 -10.15 15.76 12.51
N PHE A 32 -9.84 14.93 11.52
CA PHE A 32 -10.81 14.07 10.83
C PHE A 32 -10.77 12.61 11.31
N ALA A 33 -9.75 12.22 12.10
CA ALA A 33 -9.48 10.82 12.44
C ALA A 33 -10.67 10.12 13.12
N ALA A 34 -11.34 10.79 14.06
CA ALA A 34 -12.49 10.25 14.77
C ALA A 34 -13.68 9.99 13.81
N ALA A 35 -14.03 10.96 12.98
CA ALA A 35 -15.12 10.84 11.99
C ALA A 35 -14.82 9.76 10.95
N VAL A 36 -13.58 9.69 10.48
CA VAL A 36 -13.11 8.65 9.54
C VAL A 36 -13.32 7.24 10.11
N ASP A 37 -13.01 7.02 11.38
CA ASP A 37 -13.19 5.70 12.01
C ASP A 37 -14.66 5.42 12.33
N GLU A 38 -15.41 6.39 12.85
CA GLU A 38 -16.83 6.24 13.22
C GLU A 38 -17.69 5.92 11.98
N GLU A 39 -17.51 6.69 10.91
CA GLU A 39 -18.25 6.55 9.66
C GLU A 39 -17.73 5.40 8.79
N GLY A 40 -16.50 4.92 9.02
CA GLY A 40 -15.83 3.92 8.20
C GLY A 40 -15.57 4.40 6.77
N ARG A 41 -15.37 5.70 6.57
CA ARG A 41 -15.16 6.32 5.26
C ARG A 41 -13.69 6.47 4.90
N PHE A 42 -13.38 6.45 3.61
CA PHE A 42 -12.03 6.73 3.14
C PHE A 42 -11.60 8.16 3.55
N PRO A 43 -10.37 8.34 4.08
CA PRO A 43 -9.88 9.64 4.57
C PRO A 43 -9.38 10.51 3.40
N GLN A 44 -10.31 11.10 2.63
CA GLN A 44 -9.98 11.92 1.47
C GLN A 44 -9.14 13.14 1.86
N GLU A 45 -9.43 13.76 3.00
CA GLU A 45 -8.69 14.93 3.52
C GLU A 45 -7.22 14.58 3.76
N ALA A 46 -6.95 13.33 4.20
CA ALA A 46 -5.58 12.86 4.39
C ALA A 46 -4.89 12.61 3.04
N LEU A 47 -5.59 12.01 2.07
CA LEU A 47 -5.05 11.83 0.72
C LEU A 47 -4.67 13.17 0.11
N ASP A 48 -5.58 14.16 0.14
CA ASP A 48 -5.36 15.48 -0.43
C ASP A 48 -4.16 16.18 0.25
N ALA A 49 -4.05 16.10 1.58
CA ALA A 49 -2.93 16.67 2.31
C ALA A 49 -1.60 15.98 1.99
N LEU A 50 -1.59 14.66 1.87
CA LEU A 50 -0.40 13.89 1.55
C LEU A 50 0.04 14.11 0.09
N VAL A 51 -0.90 14.20 -0.86
CA VAL A 51 -0.61 14.52 -2.27
C VAL A 51 -0.03 15.92 -2.40
N ALA A 52 -0.63 16.91 -1.75
CA ALA A 52 -0.16 18.31 -1.81
C ALA A 52 1.26 18.51 -1.24
N ASN A 53 1.81 17.51 -0.52
CA ASN A 53 3.14 17.55 0.07
C ASN A 53 4.05 16.41 -0.39
N ASP A 54 3.72 15.71 -1.47
CA ASP A 54 4.45 14.59 -2.07
C ASP A 54 4.71 13.42 -1.10
N LEU A 55 3.85 13.24 -0.08
CA LEU A 55 4.01 12.25 0.98
C LEU A 55 3.24 10.95 0.75
N HIS A 56 2.29 10.92 -0.19
CA HIS A 56 1.45 9.76 -0.49
C HIS A 56 2.20 8.59 -1.16
N ALA A 57 3.36 8.89 -1.81
CA ALA A 57 4.15 7.94 -2.59
C ALA A 57 5.65 8.29 -2.60
N VAL A 58 6.22 8.68 -1.45
CA VAL A 58 7.62 9.12 -1.29
C VAL A 58 8.67 8.15 -1.86
N HIS A 59 8.35 6.86 -1.93
CA HIS A 59 9.24 5.78 -2.39
C HIS A 59 9.37 5.69 -3.92
N VAL A 60 8.54 6.41 -4.68
CA VAL A 60 8.62 6.39 -6.14
C VAL A 60 9.89 7.09 -6.58
N PRO A 61 10.72 6.45 -7.46
CA PRO A 61 11.97 7.05 -7.89
C PRO A 61 11.78 8.40 -8.62
N GLU A 62 12.75 9.31 -8.48
CA GLU A 62 12.75 10.61 -9.13
C GLU A 62 12.64 10.53 -10.66
N SER A 63 13.20 9.49 -11.28
CA SER A 63 13.10 9.24 -12.72
C SER A 63 11.67 9.07 -13.23
N TYR A 64 10.72 8.82 -12.32
CA TYR A 64 9.27 8.70 -12.61
C TYR A 64 8.45 9.80 -11.94
N GLY A 65 9.11 10.87 -11.46
CA GLY A 65 8.46 12.04 -10.88
C GLY A 65 8.15 11.93 -9.39
N GLY A 66 8.68 10.92 -8.69
CA GLY A 66 8.53 10.78 -7.25
C GLY A 66 9.65 11.45 -6.46
N ALA A 67 9.60 11.36 -5.13
CA ALA A 67 10.61 11.93 -4.24
C ALA A 67 11.88 11.07 -4.11
N GLY A 68 11.86 9.81 -4.56
CA GLY A 68 13.00 8.89 -4.47
C GLY A 68 13.45 8.60 -3.04
N ALA A 69 12.58 8.79 -2.07
CA ALA A 69 12.91 8.69 -0.66
C ALA A 69 13.32 7.27 -0.25
N ASP A 70 14.27 7.19 0.66
CA ASP A 70 14.76 5.92 1.18
C ASP A 70 13.75 5.19 2.06
N ALA A 71 14.15 4.03 2.56
CA ALA A 71 13.28 3.21 3.40
C ALA A 71 12.97 3.89 4.75
N LEU A 72 13.94 4.61 5.31
CA LEU A 72 13.78 5.31 6.59
C LEU A 72 12.81 6.48 6.48
N ALA A 73 12.93 7.30 5.45
CA ALA A 73 11.99 8.38 5.16
C ALA A 73 10.56 7.84 4.97
N THR A 74 10.41 6.73 4.23
CA THR A 74 9.09 6.08 4.07
C THR A 74 8.50 5.63 5.42
N VAL A 75 9.31 5.03 6.29
CA VAL A 75 8.90 4.59 7.64
C VAL A 75 8.46 5.77 8.49
N ILE A 76 9.22 6.87 8.47
CA ILE A 76 8.90 8.10 9.21
C ILE A 76 7.55 8.67 8.77
N VAL A 77 7.31 8.78 7.46
CA VAL A 77 6.02 9.27 6.94
C VAL A 77 4.86 8.42 7.45
N ILE A 78 4.98 7.09 7.37
CA ILE A 78 3.92 6.17 7.80
C ILE A 78 3.70 6.24 9.31
N GLU A 79 4.77 6.27 10.11
CA GLU A 79 4.73 6.36 11.57
C GLU A 79 4.01 7.64 12.04
N GLU A 80 4.41 8.81 11.53
CA GLU A 80 3.84 10.08 11.96
C GLU A 80 2.38 10.26 11.49
N VAL A 81 2.03 9.78 10.30
CA VAL A 81 0.63 9.74 9.85
C VAL A 81 -0.20 8.78 10.70
N ALA A 82 0.35 7.59 11.05
CA ALA A 82 -0.33 6.60 11.88
C ALA A 82 -0.56 7.08 13.31
N ARG A 83 0.36 7.90 13.86
CA ARG A 83 0.22 8.56 15.16
C ARG A 83 -1.03 9.44 15.21
N ALA A 84 -1.36 10.11 14.12
CA ALA A 84 -2.56 10.94 14.00
C ALA A 84 -3.82 10.14 13.59
N CYS A 85 -3.68 9.21 12.63
CA CYS A 85 -4.78 8.39 12.12
C CYS A 85 -4.27 7.10 11.49
N GLY A 86 -4.53 5.95 12.14
CA GLY A 86 -4.12 4.64 11.65
C GLY A 86 -4.68 4.29 10.25
N SER A 87 -5.91 4.70 9.92
CA SER A 87 -6.51 4.48 8.61
C SER A 87 -5.77 5.27 7.51
N SER A 88 -5.43 6.52 7.77
CA SER A 88 -4.77 7.40 6.81
C SER A 88 -3.35 6.95 6.46
N SER A 89 -2.64 6.30 7.38
CA SER A 89 -1.28 5.79 7.15
C SER A 89 -1.23 4.66 6.11
N LEU A 90 -2.36 4.01 5.83
CA LEU A 90 -2.46 3.00 4.77
C LEU A 90 -2.46 3.60 3.35
N ILE A 91 -2.58 4.92 3.20
CA ILE A 91 -2.40 5.58 1.91
C ILE A 91 -0.95 5.39 1.42
N PRO A 92 0.08 5.92 2.09
CA PRO A 92 1.47 5.73 1.65
C PRO A 92 1.93 4.27 1.76
N ALA A 93 1.49 3.52 2.79
CA ALA A 93 1.91 2.14 2.99
C ALA A 93 1.44 1.23 1.86
N VAL A 94 0.19 1.34 1.42
CA VAL A 94 -0.39 0.48 0.37
C VAL A 94 0.03 0.94 -1.02
N ASN A 95 0.19 2.24 -1.26
CA ASN A 95 0.82 2.74 -2.49
C ASN A 95 2.21 2.12 -2.68
N LYS A 96 3.02 2.05 -1.62
CA LYS A 96 4.32 1.35 -1.68
C LYS A 96 4.16 -0.15 -1.92
N LEU A 97 3.29 -0.81 -1.16
CA LEU A 97 3.07 -2.25 -1.29
C LEU A 97 2.62 -2.63 -2.71
N GLY A 98 1.66 -1.88 -3.27
CA GLY A 98 1.10 -2.18 -4.59
C GLY A 98 2.02 -1.82 -5.75
N SER A 99 2.77 -0.73 -5.67
CA SER A 99 3.66 -0.29 -6.76
C SER A 99 5.06 -0.93 -6.74
N LEU A 100 5.49 -1.44 -5.59
CA LEU A 100 6.84 -2.00 -5.45
C LEU A 100 7.15 -3.16 -6.42
N PRO A 101 6.21 -4.09 -6.74
CA PRO A 101 6.45 -5.08 -7.79
C PRO A 101 6.78 -4.46 -9.15
N VAL A 102 6.12 -3.37 -9.53
CA VAL A 102 6.43 -2.62 -10.77
C VAL A 102 7.83 -2.02 -10.69
N ILE A 103 8.20 -1.41 -9.57
CA ILE A 103 9.54 -0.83 -9.35
C ILE A 103 10.62 -1.91 -9.43
N LEU A 104 10.41 -3.07 -8.79
CA LEU A 104 11.42 -4.14 -8.70
C LEU A 104 11.59 -4.94 -9.99
N SER A 105 10.50 -5.16 -10.74
CA SER A 105 10.49 -6.16 -11.81
C SER A 105 9.79 -5.70 -13.09
N GLY A 106 9.14 -4.53 -13.09
CA GLY A 106 8.44 -4.01 -14.26
C GLY A 106 9.39 -3.56 -15.36
N SER A 107 8.94 -3.62 -16.62
CA SER A 107 9.63 -3.00 -17.74
C SER A 107 9.66 -1.47 -17.59
N GLU A 108 10.52 -0.81 -18.34
CA GLU A 108 10.59 0.65 -18.31
C GLU A 108 9.27 1.32 -18.79
N GLU A 109 8.58 0.67 -19.73
CA GLU A 109 7.26 1.10 -20.21
C GLU A 109 6.22 1.01 -19.09
N LEU A 110 6.17 -0.12 -18.36
CA LEU A 110 5.29 -0.29 -17.19
C LEU A 110 5.58 0.75 -16.12
N LYS A 111 6.85 0.96 -15.78
CA LYS A 111 7.24 1.95 -14.77
C LYS A 111 6.79 3.35 -15.17
N LYS A 112 7.05 3.79 -16.40
CA LYS A 112 6.62 5.09 -16.90
C LYS A 112 5.11 5.24 -16.89
N LYS A 113 4.38 4.19 -17.34
CA LYS A 113 2.92 4.22 -17.42
C LYS A 113 2.26 4.36 -16.06
N TYR A 114 2.74 3.65 -15.04
CA TYR A 114 2.01 3.50 -13.77
C TYR A 114 2.62 4.30 -12.61
N LEU A 115 3.94 4.52 -12.58
CA LEU A 115 4.56 5.25 -11.48
C LEU A 115 4.41 6.76 -11.60
N GLY A 116 4.35 7.30 -12.82
CA GLY A 116 4.12 8.73 -13.04
C GLY A 116 2.78 9.23 -12.48
N PRO A 117 1.63 8.63 -12.85
CA PRO A 117 0.35 8.97 -12.25
C PRO A 117 0.31 8.77 -10.73
N LEU A 118 0.94 7.69 -10.20
CA LEU A 118 1.06 7.48 -8.76
C LEU A 118 1.83 8.64 -8.10
N ALA A 119 2.97 9.03 -8.64
CA ALA A 119 3.80 10.11 -8.09
C ALA A 119 3.06 11.45 -8.04
N LYS A 120 2.19 11.74 -9.02
CA LYS A 120 1.37 12.96 -9.09
C LYS A 120 0.15 12.94 -8.17
N GLY A 121 -0.20 11.79 -7.60
CA GLY A 121 -1.44 11.63 -6.85
C GLY A 121 -2.69 11.43 -7.72
N ASP A 122 -2.54 11.26 -9.03
CA ASP A 122 -3.65 11.00 -9.97
C ASP A 122 -4.20 9.57 -9.82
N ALA A 123 -3.42 8.67 -9.22
CA ALA A 123 -3.77 7.27 -9.04
C ALA A 123 -3.17 6.68 -7.76
N MET A 124 -3.82 5.65 -7.23
CA MET A 124 -3.36 4.84 -6.12
C MET A 124 -3.17 3.39 -6.55
N PHE A 125 -2.34 2.67 -5.79
CA PHE A 125 -2.13 1.24 -5.96
C PHE A 125 -2.75 0.41 -4.85
N SER A 126 -3.24 -0.78 -5.19
CA SER A 126 -3.57 -1.87 -4.28
C SER A 126 -2.79 -3.13 -4.62
N TYR A 127 -2.72 -4.06 -3.66
CA TYR A 127 -1.96 -5.30 -3.79
C TYR A 127 -2.85 -6.52 -3.60
N CYS A 128 -2.98 -7.34 -4.64
CA CYS A 128 -3.90 -8.46 -4.73
C CYS A 128 -3.14 -9.80 -4.69
N LEU A 129 -2.77 -10.25 -3.47
CA LEU A 129 -2.13 -11.54 -3.23
C LEU A 129 -3.10 -12.57 -2.66
N SER A 130 -3.71 -12.25 -1.51
CA SER A 130 -4.56 -13.17 -0.73
C SER A 130 -5.84 -13.55 -1.44
N GLU A 131 -6.31 -14.77 -1.19
CA GLU A 131 -7.57 -15.32 -1.69
C GLU A 131 -8.38 -15.93 -0.54
N PRO A 132 -9.67 -16.27 -0.73
CA PRO A 132 -10.47 -16.92 0.30
C PRO A 132 -9.81 -18.15 0.93
N ASP A 133 -9.14 -18.98 0.12
CA ASP A 133 -8.49 -20.22 0.54
C ASP A 133 -6.94 -20.13 0.60
N ALA A 134 -6.34 -18.98 0.29
CA ALA A 134 -4.89 -18.79 0.21
C ALA A 134 -4.46 -17.50 0.90
N GLY A 135 -4.23 -17.58 2.21
CA GLY A 135 -3.67 -16.51 3.05
C GLY A 135 -2.20 -16.77 3.35
N SER A 136 -1.90 -17.47 4.45
CA SER A 136 -0.52 -17.82 4.84
C SER A 136 0.17 -18.72 3.81
N ASP A 137 -0.57 -19.65 3.21
CA ASP A 137 -0.12 -20.39 2.03
C ASP A 137 -0.49 -19.65 0.75
N ALA A 138 0.20 -18.53 0.49
CA ALA A 138 -0.04 -17.73 -0.70
C ALA A 138 0.29 -18.48 -2.01
N ALA A 139 1.13 -19.51 -1.98
CA ALA A 139 1.43 -20.35 -3.14
C ALA A 139 0.24 -21.23 -3.58
N GLY A 140 -0.72 -21.47 -2.67
CA GLY A 140 -1.96 -22.20 -2.94
C GLY A 140 -3.06 -21.40 -3.65
N MET A 141 -2.74 -20.19 -4.17
CA MET A 141 -3.72 -19.35 -4.88
C MET A 141 -4.32 -20.05 -6.10
N LYS A 142 -5.57 -19.68 -6.42
CA LYS A 142 -6.37 -20.27 -7.52
C LYS A 142 -6.67 -19.29 -8.65
N THR A 143 -6.51 -17.97 -8.45
CA THR A 143 -6.68 -16.98 -9.52
C THR A 143 -5.78 -17.34 -10.68
N ARG A 144 -6.34 -17.43 -11.88
CA ARG A 144 -5.64 -17.85 -13.10
C ARG A 144 -5.48 -16.70 -14.08
N ALA A 145 -4.37 -16.73 -14.82
CA ALA A 145 -4.16 -15.92 -16.00
C ALA A 145 -3.80 -16.84 -17.17
N VAL A 146 -4.61 -16.81 -18.23
CA VAL A 146 -4.45 -17.64 -19.43
C VAL A 146 -4.06 -16.75 -20.59
N ARG A 147 -3.01 -17.15 -21.34
CA ARG A 147 -2.58 -16.42 -22.52
C ARG A 147 -3.59 -16.53 -23.65
N ASP A 148 -3.97 -15.40 -24.25
CA ASP A 148 -4.84 -15.31 -25.42
C ASP A 148 -4.23 -14.33 -26.45
N GLY A 149 -3.37 -14.84 -27.31
CA GLY A 149 -2.62 -14.02 -28.27
C GLY A 149 -1.78 -12.95 -27.57
N ASP A 150 -2.05 -11.68 -27.85
CA ASP A 150 -1.36 -10.52 -27.28
C ASP A 150 -2.00 -10.06 -25.94
N PHE A 151 -2.80 -10.88 -25.31
CA PHE A 151 -3.52 -10.59 -24.08
C PHE A 151 -3.34 -11.70 -23.04
N TRP A 152 -3.64 -11.35 -21.79
CA TRP A 152 -3.91 -12.28 -20.71
C TRP A 152 -5.37 -12.16 -20.28
N VAL A 153 -6.01 -13.28 -19.99
CA VAL A 153 -7.37 -13.33 -19.46
C VAL A 153 -7.28 -13.81 -18.02
N LEU A 154 -7.67 -12.95 -17.06
CA LEU A 154 -7.61 -13.23 -15.64
C LEU A 154 -8.98 -13.61 -15.10
N ASN A 155 -9.03 -14.68 -14.30
CA ASN A 155 -10.22 -15.14 -13.60
C ASN A 155 -9.89 -15.54 -12.17
N GLY A 156 -10.69 -15.05 -11.20
CA GLY A 156 -10.52 -15.38 -9.79
C GLY A 156 -11.08 -14.36 -8.84
N VAL A 157 -10.80 -14.56 -7.54
CA VAL A 157 -11.23 -13.67 -6.46
C VAL A 157 -10.05 -13.40 -5.55
N LYS A 158 -9.79 -12.12 -5.29
CA LYS A 158 -8.82 -11.68 -4.29
C LYS A 158 -9.55 -11.16 -3.06
N ARG A 159 -9.01 -11.45 -1.88
CA ARG A 159 -9.67 -11.15 -0.62
C ARG A 159 -8.82 -10.26 0.29
N TRP A 160 -9.51 -9.46 1.09
CA TRP A 160 -8.92 -8.50 2.03
C TRP A 160 -8.01 -7.48 1.36
N ILE A 161 -8.43 -6.99 0.20
CA ILE A 161 -7.62 -6.04 -0.55
C ILE A 161 -7.85 -4.62 -0.02
N THR A 162 -6.81 -4.07 0.57
CA THR A 162 -6.78 -2.72 1.11
C THR A 162 -6.89 -1.69 -0.01
N ASN A 163 -7.73 -0.68 0.20
CA ASN A 163 -8.07 0.38 -0.75
C ASN A 163 -8.75 -0.12 -2.04
N ALA A 164 -9.27 -1.37 -2.05
CA ALA A 164 -10.03 -1.88 -3.19
C ALA A 164 -11.30 -1.05 -3.42
N GLY A 165 -11.53 -0.71 -4.68
CA GLY A 165 -12.61 0.18 -5.13
C GLY A 165 -12.24 1.68 -5.05
N VAL A 166 -11.19 2.06 -4.31
CA VAL A 166 -10.63 3.42 -4.29
C VAL A 166 -9.44 3.52 -5.25
N SER A 167 -8.47 2.59 -5.13
CA SER A 167 -7.29 2.58 -6.01
C SER A 167 -7.65 2.38 -7.47
N GLU A 168 -6.89 2.99 -8.36
CA GLU A 168 -7.00 2.85 -9.82
C GLU A 168 -6.24 1.64 -10.33
N TYR A 169 -5.12 1.28 -9.67
CA TYR A 169 -4.22 0.21 -10.11
C TYR A 169 -4.11 -0.90 -9.07
N TYR A 170 -4.08 -2.12 -9.57
CA TYR A 170 -4.01 -3.34 -8.75
C TYR A 170 -2.87 -4.22 -9.25
N THR A 171 -1.90 -4.48 -8.38
CA THR A 171 -0.91 -5.52 -8.65
C THR A 171 -1.50 -6.87 -8.27
N VAL A 172 -1.77 -7.70 -9.27
CA VAL A 172 -2.47 -8.98 -9.12
C VAL A 172 -1.50 -10.14 -9.36
N MET A 173 -1.41 -11.05 -8.37
CA MET A 173 -0.72 -12.33 -8.53
C MET A 173 -1.70 -13.37 -9.06
N ALA A 174 -1.32 -14.11 -10.13
CA ALA A 174 -2.16 -15.13 -10.74
C ALA A 174 -1.32 -16.30 -11.24
N VAL A 175 -1.93 -17.49 -11.27
CA VAL A 175 -1.31 -18.72 -11.76
C VAL A 175 -1.37 -18.73 -13.27
N THR A 176 -0.21 -18.77 -13.93
CA THR A 176 -0.06 -18.94 -15.38
C THR A 176 0.29 -20.38 -15.75
N ASP A 177 0.97 -21.12 -14.86
CA ASP A 177 1.29 -22.54 -15.05
C ASP A 177 1.06 -23.32 -13.75
N PRO A 178 -0.08 -24.06 -13.63
CA PRO A 178 -0.42 -24.77 -12.40
C PRO A 178 0.54 -25.92 -12.06
N GLU A 179 1.24 -26.48 -13.05
CA GLU A 179 2.16 -27.60 -12.83
C GLU A 179 3.43 -27.18 -12.10
N LYS A 180 3.80 -25.90 -12.17
CA LYS A 180 5.03 -25.34 -11.58
C LYS A 180 4.86 -24.78 -10.17
N ARG A 181 3.66 -24.90 -9.55
CA ARG A 181 3.37 -24.37 -8.19
C ARG A 181 3.80 -22.89 -8.07
N SER A 182 4.60 -22.53 -7.06
CA SER A 182 5.06 -21.15 -6.86
C SER A 182 5.82 -20.56 -8.05
N LYS A 183 6.50 -21.41 -8.84
CA LYS A 183 7.19 -20.99 -10.08
C LYS A 183 6.25 -20.82 -11.28
N GLY A 184 4.97 -21.14 -11.12
CA GLY A 184 3.93 -20.93 -12.11
C GLY A 184 3.06 -19.70 -11.79
N ILE A 185 3.45 -18.85 -10.85
CA ILE A 185 2.72 -17.63 -10.49
C ILE A 185 3.40 -16.44 -11.15
N SER A 186 2.62 -15.61 -11.84
CA SER A 186 3.03 -14.36 -12.47
C SER A 186 2.34 -13.16 -11.83
N ALA A 187 2.88 -11.97 -12.05
CA ALA A 187 2.33 -10.74 -11.54
C ALA A 187 1.87 -9.83 -12.70
N PHE A 188 0.78 -9.11 -12.49
CA PHE A 188 0.15 -8.26 -13.51
C PHE A 188 -0.30 -6.94 -12.91
N VAL A 189 -0.32 -5.87 -13.73
CA VAL A 189 -1.06 -4.64 -13.42
C VAL A 189 -2.44 -4.75 -14.03
N VAL A 190 -3.47 -4.68 -13.19
CA VAL A 190 -4.88 -4.59 -13.57
C VAL A 190 -5.37 -3.19 -13.22
N GLU A 191 -6.10 -2.55 -14.11
CA GLU A 191 -6.70 -1.24 -13.90
C GLU A 191 -8.14 -1.41 -13.40
N LYS A 192 -8.60 -0.52 -12.52
CA LYS A 192 -9.98 -0.50 -12.03
C LYS A 192 -11.01 -0.44 -13.15
N SER A 193 -10.64 0.18 -14.25
CA SER A 193 -11.47 0.38 -15.45
C SER A 193 -11.48 -0.82 -16.39
N ASP A 194 -10.65 -1.85 -16.16
CA ASP A 194 -10.66 -3.03 -17.03
C ASP A 194 -12.02 -3.75 -16.92
N GLU A 195 -12.59 -4.13 -18.05
CA GLU A 195 -13.84 -4.88 -18.11
C GLU A 195 -13.73 -6.18 -17.36
N GLY A 196 -14.74 -6.52 -16.56
CA GLY A 196 -14.74 -7.73 -15.70
C GLY A 196 -14.15 -7.52 -14.30
N VAL A 197 -13.58 -6.36 -13.99
CA VAL A 197 -13.15 -6.00 -12.62
C VAL A 197 -14.35 -5.48 -11.83
N SER A 198 -14.58 -6.07 -10.66
CA SER A 198 -15.60 -5.59 -9.73
C SER A 198 -15.17 -5.81 -8.27
N PHE A 199 -15.93 -5.21 -7.35
CA PHE A 199 -15.55 -5.16 -5.93
C PHE A 199 -16.70 -5.62 -5.05
N GLY A 200 -16.37 -6.40 -4.03
CA GLY A 200 -17.29 -6.78 -2.99
C GLY A 200 -17.68 -5.63 -2.06
N ALA A 201 -18.61 -5.90 -1.15
CA ALA A 201 -18.94 -4.98 -0.08
C ALA A 201 -17.72 -4.72 0.83
N PRO A 202 -17.63 -3.54 1.48
CA PRO A 202 -16.59 -3.30 2.47
C PRO A 202 -16.65 -4.30 3.62
N GLU A 203 -15.50 -4.82 4.04
CA GLU A 203 -15.39 -5.68 5.21
C GLU A 203 -15.72 -4.91 6.49
N LYS A 204 -16.47 -5.54 7.39
CA LYS A 204 -16.72 -5.01 8.75
C LYS A 204 -15.51 -5.32 9.61
N LYS A 205 -14.72 -4.30 9.95
CA LYS A 205 -13.46 -4.45 10.68
C LYS A 205 -13.58 -3.98 12.12
N LEU A 206 -12.74 -4.52 13.00
CA LEU A 206 -12.64 -4.11 14.40
C LEU A 206 -12.04 -2.70 14.51
N GLY A 207 -11.05 -2.37 13.71
CA GLY A 207 -10.36 -1.07 13.67
C GLY A 207 -9.89 -0.72 12.27
N ILE A 208 -9.23 0.43 12.13
CA ILE A 208 -8.75 0.98 10.85
C ILE A 208 -9.92 1.03 9.84
N LYS A 209 -11.09 1.42 10.31
CA LYS A 209 -12.35 1.32 9.55
C LYS A 209 -12.36 2.23 8.33
N GLY A 210 -11.63 3.34 8.39
CA GLY A 210 -11.50 4.28 7.28
C GLY A 210 -10.65 3.79 6.11
N SER A 211 -9.96 2.64 6.25
CA SER A 211 -9.28 2.01 5.13
C SER A 211 -10.19 0.96 4.48
N PRO A 212 -10.76 1.21 3.29
CA PRO A 212 -11.64 0.25 2.63
C PRO A 212 -10.89 -1.06 2.39
N THR A 213 -11.51 -2.16 2.76
CA THR A 213 -10.98 -3.50 2.52
C THR A 213 -12.08 -4.31 1.88
N ARG A 214 -11.85 -4.85 0.67
CA ARG A 214 -12.88 -5.53 -0.12
C ARG A 214 -12.32 -6.75 -0.81
N GLU A 215 -13.19 -7.61 -1.29
CA GLU A 215 -12.86 -8.58 -2.33
C GLU A 215 -12.73 -7.86 -3.68
N VAL A 216 -11.84 -8.39 -4.53
CA VAL A 216 -11.69 -8.00 -5.93
C VAL A 216 -12.04 -9.20 -6.79
N TYR A 217 -13.06 -9.07 -7.59
CA TYR A 217 -13.51 -10.09 -8.53
C TYR A 217 -12.91 -9.82 -9.91
N LEU A 218 -12.39 -10.87 -10.52
CA LEU A 218 -11.83 -10.86 -11.86
C LEU A 218 -12.66 -11.88 -12.67
N ASP A 219 -13.50 -11.37 -13.55
CA ASP A 219 -14.36 -12.20 -14.42
C ASP A 219 -14.00 -11.93 -15.88
N ASN A 220 -13.22 -12.82 -16.47
CA ASN A 220 -12.71 -12.73 -17.84
C ASN A 220 -12.00 -11.39 -18.12
N VAL A 221 -11.26 -10.87 -17.14
CA VAL A 221 -10.52 -9.61 -17.26
C VAL A 221 -9.43 -9.76 -18.30
N ARG A 222 -9.61 -9.12 -19.46
CA ARG A 222 -8.71 -9.21 -20.59
C ARG A 222 -7.77 -8.01 -20.63
N ILE A 223 -6.49 -8.23 -20.34
CA ILE A 223 -5.46 -7.18 -20.28
C ILE A 223 -4.37 -7.41 -21.33
N PRO A 224 -3.74 -6.35 -21.87
CA PRO A 224 -2.58 -6.47 -22.76
C PRO A 224 -1.44 -7.25 -22.12
N ALA A 225 -0.71 -8.01 -22.93
CA ALA A 225 0.36 -8.87 -22.44
C ALA A 225 1.52 -8.12 -21.80
N ASP A 226 1.75 -6.89 -22.21
CA ASP A 226 2.77 -6.00 -21.71
C ASP A 226 2.50 -5.48 -20.28
N ARG A 227 1.29 -5.75 -19.73
CA ARG A 227 0.97 -5.47 -18.33
C ARG A 227 1.47 -6.56 -17.35
N MET A 228 2.16 -7.59 -17.83
CA MET A 228 2.84 -8.54 -16.95
C MET A 228 4.09 -7.90 -16.32
N ILE A 229 4.22 -8.04 -15.01
CA ILE A 229 5.34 -7.52 -14.24
C ILE A 229 6.46 -8.57 -14.21
N GLY A 230 7.57 -8.29 -14.84
CA GLY A 230 8.70 -9.21 -14.97
C GLY A 230 8.44 -10.33 -15.97
N ALA A 231 9.10 -11.47 -15.78
CA ALA A 231 8.92 -12.65 -16.63
C ALA A 231 7.82 -13.57 -16.09
N GLU A 232 7.22 -14.37 -16.96
CA GLU A 232 6.25 -15.41 -16.57
C GLU A 232 6.86 -16.36 -15.53
N GLY A 233 6.10 -16.67 -14.50
CA GLY A 233 6.52 -17.56 -13.40
C GLY A 233 7.39 -16.89 -12.32
N THR A 234 7.71 -15.59 -12.43
CA THR A 234 8.52 -14.88 -11.43
C THR A 234 7.69 -14.11 -10.39
N GLY A 235 6.37 -14.10 -10.53
CA GLY A 235 5.47 -13.30 -9.69
C GLY A 235 5.54 -13.66 -8.21
N PHE A 236 5.66 -14.93 -7.84
CA PHE A 236 5.78 -15.32 -6.43
C PHE A 236 7.08 -14.81 -5.79
N ALA A 237 8.21 -14.91 -6.51
CA ALA A 237 9.48 -14.38 -6.02
C ALA A 237 9.43 -12.85 -5.86
N THR A 238 8.79 -12.16 -6.81
CA THR A 238 8.55 -10.71 -6.73
C THR A 238 7.64 -10.38 -5.53
N ALA A 239 6.60 -11.19 -5.28
CA ALA A 239 5.72 -11.02 -4.13
C ALA A 239 6.48 -11.14 -2.80
N MET A 240 7.33 -12.14 -2.64
CA MET A 240 8.12 -12.32 -1.43
C MET A 240 9.10 -11.16 -1.21
N LYS A 241 9.80 -10.73 -2.25
CA LYS A 241 10.68 -9.54 -2.17
C LYS A 241 9.89 -8.29 -1.77
N THR A 242 8.70 -8.10 -2.33
CA THR A 242 7.82 -6.99 -1.97
C THR A 242 7.47 -7.01 -0.49
N LEU A 243 7.06 -8.17 0.04
CA LEU A 243 6.73 -8.32 1.46
C LEU A 243 7.94 -8.06 2.36
N ASP A 244 9.13 -8.51 1.99
CA ASP A 244 10.36 -8.24 2.75
C ASP A 244 10.63 -6.74 2.88
N HIS A 245 10.45 -5.97 1.81
CA HIS A 245 10.60 -4.52 1.81
C HIS A 245 9.48 -3.77 2.55
N THR A 246 8.29 -4.36 2.68
CA THR A 246 7.13 -3.67 3.24
C THR A 246 6.76 -4.10 4.66
N ARG A 247 7.44 -5.08 5.25
CA ARG A 247 7.25 -5.43 6.68
C ARG A 247 7.52 -4.25 7.60
N ILE A 248 8.57 -3.49 7.32
CA ILE A 248 8.93 -2.31 8.10
C ILE A 248 7.85 -1.21 8.04
N THR A 249 7.09 -1.10 6.95
CA THR A 249 6.03 -0.09 6.83
C THR A 249 4.85 -0.40 7.75
N ILE A 250 4.50 -1.68 7.90
CA ILE A 250 3.44 -2.10 8.83
C ILE A 250 3.91 -2.04 10.29
N ALA A 251 5.20 -2.32 10.56
CA ALA A 251 5.78 -2.08 11.88
C ALA A 251 5.73 -0.59 12.27
N ALA A 252 6.05 0.31 11.33
CA ALA A 252 5.95 1.75 11.53
C ALA A 252 4.51 2.21 11.79
N GLN A 253 3.52 1.67 11.06
CA GLN A 253 2.11 1.93 11.33
C GLN A 253 1.74 1.53 12.77
N ALA A 254 2.11 0.32 13.19
CA ALA A 254 1.81 -0.15 14.54
C ALA A 254 2.47 0.72 15.62
N LEU A 255 3.72 1.14 15.40
CA LEU A 255 4.45 2.04 16.30
C LEU A 255 3.77 3.41 16.37
N GLY A 256 3.40 3.99 15.24
CA GLY A 256 2.70 5.28 15.19
C GLY A 256 1.37 5.25 15.95
N ILE A 257 0.54 4.20 15.73
CA ILE A 257 -0.72 4.02 16.47
C ILE A 257 -0.46 3.89 17.98
N ALA A 258 0.56 3.12 18.38
CA ALA A 258 0.92 2.96 19.79
C ALA A 258 1.38 4.29 20.41
N GLN A 259 2.18 5.09 19.70
CA GLN A 259 2.62 6.40 20.15
C GLN A 259 1.44 7.37 20.27
N GLY A 260 0.53 7.41 19.30
CA GLY A 260 -0.67 8.25 19.35
C GLY A 260 -1.57 7.91 20.54
N ALA A 261 -1.77 6.61 20.79
CA ALA A 261 -2.54 6.13 21.94
C ALA A 261 -1.87 6.52 23.28
N LEU A 262 -0.54 6.40 23.37
CA LEU A 262 0.23 6.80 24.55
C LEU A 262 0.13 8.31 24.79
N ASP A 263 0.27 9.13 23.77
CA ASP A 263 0.19 10.59 23.86
C ASP A 263 -1.21 11.02 24.33
N TYR A 264 -2.25 10.42 23.80
CA TYR A 264 -3.63 10.63 24.23
C TYR A 264 -3.83 10.26 25.72
N ALA A 265 -3.37 9.07 26.11
CA ALA A 265 -3.47 8.60 27.50
C ALA A 265 -2.72 9.52 28.48
N LYS A 266 -1.52 9.99 28.11
CA LYS A 266 -0.76 10.95 28.92
C LYS A 266 -1.51 12.26 29.13
N GLY A 267 -2.12 12.81 28.09
CA GLY A 267 -2.96 14.00 28.20
C GLY A 267 -4.15 13.77 29.12
N TYR A 268 -4.86 12.66 28.91
CA TYR A 268 -6.04 12.31 29.71
C TYR A 268 -5.74 12.21 31.21
N VAL A 269 -4.67 11.52 31.63
CA VAL A 269 -4.35 11.36 33.06
C VAL A 269 -3.90 12.64 33.74
N GLN A 270 -3.48 13.66 33.00
CA GLN A 270 -3.15 14.98 33.54
C GLN A 270 -4.41 15.81 33.85
N GLU A 271 -5.49 15.58 33.11
CA GLU A 271 -6.75 16.33 33.24
C GLU A 271 -7.76 15.61 34.17
N ARG A 272 -7.72 14.26 34.19
CA ARG A 272 -8.64 13.44 34.97
C ARG A 272 -8.44 13.63 36.49
N LYS A 273 -9.47 14.12 37.17
CA LYS A 273 -9.53 14.19 38.63
C LYS A 273 -10.27 13.00 39.19
N GLN A 274 -9.69 12.43 40.23
CA GLN A 274 -10.33 11.32 40.94
C GLN A 274 -9.94 11.40 42.44
#